data_d38b4257956e878319257b7389ec3006
#
_entry.id   d38b4257956e878319257b7389ec3006
#
_cell.length_a   1.000
_cell.length_b   1.000
_cell.length_c   1.000
_cell.angle_alpha   90.00
_cell.angle_beta   90.00
_cell.angle_gamma   90.00
#
_symmetry.space_group_name_H-M   'P 1'
#
loop_
_entity.id
_entity.type
_entity.pdbx_description
1 polymer ?
#
loop_
_entity_poly.entity_id
_entity_poly.type
_entity_poly.pdbx_seq_one_letter_code
_entity_poly.pdbx_strand_id
1 'polypeptide(L)'
;MTQRTFDPASFVEFSESKATVKEIVITEQSSIAVWGVRPGQEVPAHIHPDGQDTWVMLRGELTYYLGNGERRTIRAGELDIAEHHEVHGAINEGTEDAVFLSIYSAPKIGYEKANP
;
A
#
# COMPACT_ATOMS: atom_id res chain seq x y z
N MET A 1 9.46 20.53 -10.11
CA MET A 1 10.22 19.29 -10.29
C MET A 1 10.49 19.03 -11.76
N THR A 2 11.66 18.52 -12.07
CA THR A 2 12.07 18.26 -13.46
C THR A 2 11.48 16.95 -13.98
N GLN A 3 11.51 15.90 -13.19
CA GLN A 3 10.88 14.63 -13.56
C GLN A 3 9.43 14.59 -13.05
N ARG A 4 8.51 14.27 -13.93
CA ARG A 4 7.08 14.27 -13.62
C ARG A 4 6.40 12.96 -13.97
N THR A 5 7.06 12.09 -14.71
CA THR A 5 6.50 10.82 -15.18
C THR A 5 7.35 9.69 -14.63
N PHE A 6 6.70 8.71 -14.00
CA PHE A 6 7.37 7.60 -13.33
C PHE A 6 6.70 6.29 -13.72
N ASP A 7 7.50 5.25 -13.91
CA ASP A 7 7.00 3.90 -14.09
C ASP A 7 7.12 3.14 -12.76
N PRO A 8 6.01 2.87 -12.07
CA PRO A 8 6.08 2.17 -10.78
C PRO A 8 6.79 0.82 -10.85
N ALA A 9 6.66 0.11 -11.97
CA ALA A 9 7.28 -1.20 -12.13
C ALA A 9 8.81 -1.14 -12.07
N SER A 10 9.41 0.00 -12.40
CA SER A 10 10.86 0.17 -12.32
C SER A 10 11.36 0.44 -10.91
N PHE A 11 10.46 0.71 -9.97
CA PHE A 11 10.81 1.01 -8.57
C PHE A 11 10.57 -0.17 -7.64
N VAL A 12 9.65 -1.07 -7.97
CA VAL A 12 9.27 -2.15 -7.06
C VAL A 12 10.46 -3.09 -6.82
N GLU A 13 10.63 -3.46 -5.55
CA GLU A 13 11.60 -4.45 -5.14
C GLU A 13 10.88 -5.52 -4.33
N PHE A 14 11.36 -6.75 -4.38
CA PHE A 14 10.80 -7.83 -3.59
C PHE A 14 11.87 -8.35 -2.64
N SER A 15 11.42 -8.81 -1.46
CA SER A 15 12.29 -9.46 -0.48
C SER A 15 11.74 -10.86 -0.21
N GLU A 16 12.63 -11.79 0.09
CA GLU A 16 12.20 -13.14 0.48
C GLU A 16 11.62 -13.18 1.88
N SER A 17 11.92 -12.18 2.72
CA SER A 17 11.56 -12.20 4.14
C SER A 17 10.34 -11.37 4.49
N LYS A 18 10.01 -10.34 3.74
CA LYS A 18 8.92 -9.42 4.10
C LYS A 18 8.46 -8.58 2.91
N ALA A 19 7.25 -8.04 3.02
CA ALA A 19 6.75 -7.03 2.09
C ALA A 19 7.69 -5.82 2.11
N THR A 20 7.90 -5.23 0.94
CA THR A 20 8.81 -4.09 0.77
C THR A 20 8.08 -2.88 0.22
N VAL A 21 8.49 -1.72 0.68
CA VAL A 21 7.99 -0.45 0.16
C VAL A 21 9.15 0.38 -0.34
N LYS A 22 8.95 1.06 -1.48
CA LYS A 22 9.93 1.98 -2.01
C LYS A 22 9.25 3.28 -2.40
N GLU A 23 9.77 4.40 -1.89
CA GLU A 23 9.28 5.72 -2.26
C GLU A 23 9.61 6.00 -3.72
N ILE A 24 8.63 6.49 -4.47
CA ILE A 24 8.81 6.91 -5.87
C ILE A 24 9.06 8.40 -5.93
N VAL A 25 8.15 9.17 -5.33
CA VAL A 25 8.23 10.64 -5.38
C VAL A 25 7.50 11.24 -4.18
N ILE A 26 8.06 12.30 -3.66
CA ILE A 26 7.44 13.08 -2.59
C ILE A 26 7.37 14.54 -3.04
N THR A 27 6.25 15.19 -2.80
CA THR A 27 6.02 16.59 -3.11
C THR A 27 5.47 17.30 -1.88
N GLU A 28 5.19 18.59 -2.00
CA GLU A 28 4.54 19.34 -0.91
C GLU A 28 3.11 18.86 -0.63
N GLN A 29 2.48 18.20 -1.61
CA GLN A 29 1.06 17.83 -1.56
C GLN A 29 0.84 16.34 -1.31
N SER A 30 1.82 15.49 -1.56
CA SER A 30 1.62 14.04 -1.49
C SER A 30 2.93 13.27 -1.43
N SER A 31 2.82 11.99 -1.14
CA SER A 31 3.93 11.05 -1.23
C SER A 31 3.41 9.79 -1.92
N ILE A 32 4.17 9.27 -2.86
CA ILE A 32 3.79 8.08 -3.62
C ILE A 32 4.87 7.03 -3.50
N ALA A 33 4.46 5.84 -3.10
CA ALA A 33 5.35 4.69 -2.94
C ALA A 33 4.78 3.48 -3.66
N VAL A 34 5.62 2.49 -3.91
CA VAL A 34 5.19 1.21 -4.48
C VAL A 34 5.57 0.08 -3.52
N TRP A 35 4.64 -0.83 -3.33
CA TRP A 35 4.81 -2.01 -2.49
C TRP A 35 4.94 -3.26 -3.34
N GLY A 36 5.85 -4.16 -2.92
CA GLY A 36 5.95 -5.51 -3.43
C GLY A 36 5.65 -6.49 -2.31
N VAL A 37 4.68 -7.38 -2.53
CA VAL A 37 4.20 -8.32 -1.52
C VAL A 37 4.17 -9.71 -2.13
N ARG A 38 5.10 -10.57 -1.73
CA ARG A 38 5.16 -11.95 -2.22
C ARG A 38 4.14 -12.83 -1.49
N PRO A 39 3.82 -14.00 -2.02
CA PRO A 39 2.92 -14.93 -1.32
C PRO A 39 3.33 -15.18 0.13
N GLY A 40 2.37 -15.09 1.04
CA GLY A 40 2.57 -15.27 2.48
C GLY A 40 3.03 -14.02 3.23
N GLN A 41 3.40 -12.96 2.53
CA GLN A 41 3.84 -11.73 3.16
C GLN A 41 2.68 -10.80 3.50
N GLU A 42 2.91 -9.93 4.46
CA GLU A 42 1.88 -9.06 5.02
C GLU A 42 2.35 -7.62 5.10
N VAL A 43 1.44 -6.71 4.80
CA VAL A 43 1.52 -5.31 5.21
C VAL A 43 0.66 -5.22 6.46
N PRO A 44 1.26 -5.14 7.66
CA PRO A 44 0.50 -5.19 8.90
C PRO A 44 -0.57 -4.11 8.99
N ALA A 45 -1.67 -4.43 9.68
CA ALA A 45 -2.75 -3.47 9.89
C ALA A 45 -2.26 -2.23 10.64
N HIS A 46 -2.68 -1.07 10.18
CA HIS A 46 -2.28 0.22 10.74
C HIS A 46 -3.28 1.31 10.39
N ILE A 47 -3.10 2.46 11.01
CA ILE A 47 -3.82 3.69 10.68
C ILE A 47 -2.83 4.81 10.40
N HIS A 48 -3.29 5.83 9.70
CA HIS A 48 -2.54 7.06 9.51
C HIS A 48 -3.32 8.20 10.15
N PRO A 49 -2.78 8.84 11.22
CA PRO A 49 -3.51 9.89 11.92
C PRO A 49 -3.59 11.22 11.19
N ASP A 50 -2.67 11.47 10.26
CA ASP A 50 -2.52 12.81 9.66
C ASP A 50 -2.79 12.85 8.15
N GLY A 51 -3.48 11.87 7.60
CA GLY A 51 -3.81 11.86 6.18
C GLY A 51 -4.48 10.58 5.75
N GLN A 52 -4.76 10.50 4.46
CA GLN A 52 -5.34 9.31 3.86
C GLN A 52 -4.34 8.59 2.97
N ASP A 53 -4.56 7.30 2.79
CA ASP A 53 -3.75 6.43 1.97
C ASP A 53 -4.64 5.78 0.91
N THR A 54 -4.32 5.99 -0.35
CA THR A 54 -5.01 5.36 -1.46
C THR A 54 -4.12 4.27 -2.04
N TRP A 55 -4.62 3.04 -2.02
CA TRP A 55 -3.92 1.92 -2.64
C TRP A 55 -4.50 1.65 -4.02
N VAL A 56 -3.64 1.59 -5.02
CA VAL A 56 -4.04 1.23 -6.38
C VAL A 56 -3.34 -0.07 -6.74
N MET A 57 -4.11 -1.15 -6.89
CA MET A 57 -3.54 -2.46 -7.22
C MET A 57 -3.09 -2.48 -8.67
N LEU A 58 -1.82 -2.82 -8.88
CA LEU A 58 -1.22 -2.88 -10.21
C LEU A 58 -1.04 -4.31 -10.70
N ARG A 59 -0.83 -5.27 -9.79
CA ARG A 59 -0.55 -6.66 -10.14
C ARG A 59 -0.96 -7.58 -9.00
N GLY A 60 -1.53 -8.73 -9.33
CA GLY A 60 -1.89 -9.73 -8.34
C GLY A 60 -3.12 -9.35 -7.54
N GLU A 61 -3.28 -10.01 -6.39
CA GLU A 61 -4.37 -9.73 -5.47
C GLU A 61 -3.92 -9.85 -4.03
N LEU A 62 -4.62 -9.16 -3.14
CA LEU A 62 -4.35 -9.20 -1.70
C LEU A 62 -5.65 -9.38 -0.94
N THR A 63 -5.56 -9.97 0.25
CA THR A 63 -6.63 -9.97 1.23
C THR A 63 -6.47 -8.72 2.08
N TYR A 64 -7.32 -7.73 1.86
CA TYR A 64 -7.23 -6.40 2.45
C TYR A 64 -8.01 -6.34 3.78
N TYR A 65 -7.42 -5.69 4.78
CA TYR A 65 -8.01 -5.51 6.11
C TYR A 65 -8.80 -4.21 6.19
N LEU A 66 -10.07 -4.33 6.57
CA LEU A 66 -10.94 -3.17 6.76
C LEU A 66 -11.12 -2.79 8.23
N GLY A 67 -10.52 -3.56 9.14
CA GLY A 67 -10.72 -3.40 10.58
C GLY A 67 -11.90 -4.21 11.08
N ASN A 68 -11.96 -4.41 12.40
CA ASN A 68 -13.02 -5.19 13.05
C ASN A 68 -13.15 -6.62 12.52
N GLY A 69 -12.04 -7.19 12.03
CA GLY A 69 -12.05 -8.53 11.46
C GLY A 69 -12.59 -8.61 10.03
N GLU A 70 -13.06 -7.52 9.47
CA GLU A 70 -13.56 -7.50 8.10
C GLU A 70 -12.43 -7.52 7.09
N ARG A 71 -12.59 -8.29 6.03
CA ARG A 71 -11.61 -8.45 4.97
C ARG A 71 -12.26 -8.42 3.61
N ARG A 72 -11.48 -8.05 2.61
CA ARG A 72 -11.93 -8.01 1.22
C ARG A 72 -10.76 -8.37 0.30
N THR A 73 -11.03 -9.11 -0.76
CA THR A 73 -10.03 -9.30 -1.80
C THR A 73 -9.98 -8.05 -2.67
N ILE A 74 -8.77 -7.52 -2.87
CA ILE A 74 -8.53 -6.40 -3.77
C ILE A 74 -7.60 -6.89 -4.89
N ARG A 75 -7.95 -6.60 -6.14
CA ARG A 75 -7.28 -7.12 -7.33
C ARG A 75 -6.72 -6.02 -8.21
N ALA A 76 -5.80 -6.39 -9.09
CA ALA A 76 -5.24 -5.47 -10.07
C ALA A 76 -6.34 -4.69 -10.80
N GLY A 77 -6.17 -3.38 -10.90
CA GLY A 77 -7.15 -2.47 -11.48
C GLY A 77 -8.13 -1.87 -10.46
N GLU A 78 -8.17 -2.40 -9.25
CA GLU A 78 -9.02 -1.88 -8.18
C GLU A 78 -8.22 -0.94 -7.28
N LEU A 79 -8.92 -0.06 -6.58
CA LEU A 79 -8.30 0.79 -5.58
C LEU A 79 -9.13 0.81 -4.30
N ASP A 80 -8.47 1.15 -3.20
CA ASP A 80 -9.11 1.38 -1.92
C ASP A 80 -8.56 2.66 -1.30
N ILE A 81 -9.43 3.41 -0.65
CA ILE A 81 -9.04 4.63 0.07
C ILE A 81 -9.29 4.41 1.55
N ALA A 82 -8.21 4.51 2.34
CA ALA A 82 -8.31 4.55 3.78
C ALA A 82 -8.17 6.01 4.22
N GLU A 83 -9.25 6.59 4.72
CA GLU A 83 -9.22 7.93 5.26
C GLU A 83 -8.40 7.94 6.56
N HIS A 84 -8.05 9.11 7.06
CA HIS A 84 -7.27 9.18 8.29
C HIS A 84 -7.99 8.41 9.41
N HIS A 85 -7.22 7.71 10.24
CA HIS A 85 -7.68 6.82 11.31
C HIS A 85 -8.39 5.54 10.84
N GLU A 86 -8.60 5.31 9.55
CA GLU A 86 -9.17 4.05 9.10
C GLU A 86 -8.11 2.95 9.04
N VAL A 87 -8.45 1.79 9.57
CA VAL A 87 -7.57 0.63 9.57
C VAL A 87 -7.40 0.12 8.14
N HIS A 88 -6.16 -0.18 7.77
CA HIS A 88 -5.86 -0.86 6.51
C HIS A 88 -4.56 -1.65 6.65
N GLY A 89 -4.37 -2.52 5.72
CA GLY A 89 -3.27 -3.45 5.63
C GLY A 89 -3.71 -4.62 4.75
N ALA A 90 -2.86 -5.58 4.53
CA ALA A 90 -3.20 -6.71 3.69
C ALA A 90 -2.22 -7.86 3.86
N ILE A 91 -2.68 -9.05 3.48
CA ILE A 91 -1.83 -10.23 3.39
C ILE A 91 -1.99 -10.85 2.00
N ASN A 92 -0.90 -11.35 1.46
CA ASN A 92 -0.93 -12.07 0.19
C ASN A 92 -1.18 -13.55 0.47
N GLU A 93 -2.43 -13.97 0.31
CA GLU A 93 -2.84 -15.36 0.46
C GLU A 93 -2.87 -16.11 -0.88
N GLY A 94 -2.47 -15.45 -1.95
CA GLY A 94 -2.41 -16.03 -3.28
C GLY A 94 -1.09 -16.73 -3.60
N THR A 95 -0.90 -17.02 -4.87
CA THR A 95 0.29 -17.73 -5.37
C THR A 95 1.19 -16.85 -6.23
N GLU A 96 0.78 -15.61 -6.48
CA GLU A 96 1.53 -14.67 -7.32
C GLU A 96 1.97 -13.45 -6.50
N ASP A 97 3.03 -12.81 -6.95
CA ASP A 97 3.47 -11.55 -6.36
C ASP A 97 2.42 -10.47 -6.59
N ALA A 98 2.21 -9.65 -5.59
CA ALA A 98 1.30 -8.51 -5.67
C ALA A 98 2.09 -7.20 -5.64
N VAL A 99 1.61 -6.22 -6.39
CA VAL A 99 2.22 -4.88 -6.47
C VAL A 99 1.11 -3.85 -6.37
N PHE A 100 1.30 -2.84 -5.52
CA PHE A 100 0.35 -1.74 -5.46
C PHE A 100 1.05 -0.41 -5.20
N LEU A 101 0.41 0.66 -5.67
CA LEU A 101 0.81 2.01 -5.32
C LEU A 101 0.13 2.41 -4.02
N SER A 102 0.86 3.13 -3.17
CA SER A 102 0.34 3.78 -1.99
C SER A 102 0.49 5.29 -2.20
N ILE A 103 -0.61 6.00 -2.24
CA ILE A 103 -0.64 7.44 -2.50
C ILE A 103 -1.11 8.14 -1.23
N TYR A 104 -0.19 8.83 -0.57
CA TYR A 104 -0.48 9.58 0.65
C TYR A 104 -0.93 10.99 0.31
N SER A 105 -1.93 11.48 1.01
CA SER A 105 -2.51 12.81 0.78
C SER A 105 -1.64 13.96 1.29
N ALA A 106 -0.49 13.66 1.89
CA ALA A 106 0.47 14.62 2.38
C ALA A 106 1.87 13.98 2.36
N PRO A 107 2.95 14.76 2.46
CA PRO A 107 4.31 14.19 2.52
C PRO A 107 4.51 13.22 3.68
N LYS A 108 3.85 13.48 4.81
CA LYS A 108 3.90 12.62 6.00
C LYS A 108 2.50 12.53 6.59
N ILE A 109 2.03 11.33 6.83
CA ILE A 109 0.69 11.09 7.37
C ILE A 109 0.68 10.30 8.68
N GLY A 110 1.87 10.06 9.26
CA GLY A 110 1.99 9.31 10.50
C GLY A 110 1.70 7.82 10.34
N TYR A 111 1.90 7.08 11.41
CA TYR A 111 1.69 5.63 11.38
C TYR A 111 1.47 5.14 12.81
N GLU A 112 0.41 4.36 13.01
CA GLU A 112 0.14 3.68 14.27
C GLU A 112 -0.34 2.27 13.97
N LYS A 113 0.18 1.28 14.70
CA LYS A 113 -0.28 -0.10 14.56
C LYS A 113 -1.73 -0.23 14.97
N ALA A 114 -2.43 -1.14 14.33
CA ALA A 114 -3.83 -1.41 14.60
C ALA A 114 -4.11 -2.91 14.54
N ASN A 115 -5.26 -3.32 15.02
CA ASN A 115 -5.73 -4.69 14.87
C ASN A 115 -6.43 -4.84 13.52
N PRO A 116 -6.15 -5.94 12.79
CA PRO A 116 -6.77 -6.15 11.49
C PRO A 116 -8.26 -6.35 11.53
#